data_418a96dbdb3e31c93f8bf7a0622183f4
#
_entry.id   418a96dbdb3e31c93f8bf7a0622183f4
#
_cell.length_a   1.000
_cell.length_b   1.000
_cell.length_c   1.000
_cell.angle_alpha   90.00
_cell.angle_beta   90.00
_cell.angle_gamma   90.00
#
_symmetry.space_group_name_H-M   'P 1'
#
loop_
_entity.id
_entity.type
_entity.pdbx_description
1 polymer ?
#
loop_
_entity_poly.entity_id
_entity_poly.type
_entity_poly.pdbx_seq_one_letter_code
_entity_poly.pdbx_strand_id
1 'polypeptide(L)'
;MRDQQEDTPPSSVNGDEIVGMDEGEGFFLYDDVEEVQLDDLEEMFSGEGEDDYMEMETEPPEDHSAFVFNKHVGSVFCCDLHPDGKLAVTGGEDDRAYVWSVSDGQLIMDCLGHKDSVIFVGFSFDGAYLATADMSGLIKVWKCSTKENRQLNWKVAFEYEAEDLTWGLWHFGARVLICGAVSGDIYVFKVPSGECKVLQGYNMKVECGKLFQDGVRLAAGYEDGAVKIWDLKTSAVLQQVPASVHEIRVTAIDTHPDGNLMASISTDGTLTGAVCIWDIPRQMVRHHCAKSDDAVGGVTKMVWVKNHLITGCLDGSIRVYEGRTGERSQTLTGNRSEVLDLCYNPKESLILTTSDDGTARIFKYEVNKDND
;
A
#
# COMPACT_ATOMS: atom_id res chain seq x y z
N MET A 1 58.63 25.77 28.23
CA MET A 1 59.56 26.12 27.15
C MET A 1 58.80 25.91 25.82
N ARG A 2 58.53 27.07 25.28
CA ARG A 2 58.39 27.48 23.87
C ARG A 2 57.20 26.86 23.12
N ASP A 3 56.23 27.66 22.91
CA ASP A 3 55.90 28.83 21.99
C ASP A 3 55.21 28.28 20.75
N GLN A 4 53.95 28.58 20.65
CA GLN A 4 53.26 29.62 19.85
C GLN A 4 53.61 29.58 18.37
N GLN A 5 52.62 29.39 17.52
CA GLN A 5 52.17 30.47 16.66
C GLN A 5 50.90 30.09 15.87
N GLU A 6 49.94 30.95 16.05
CA GLU A 6 48.78 31.17 15.13
C GLU A 6 49.30 31.69 13.78
N ASP A 7 48.59 31.38 12.68
CA ASP A 7 48.52 32.28 11.54
C ASP A 7 47.20 32.14 10.83
N THR A 8 46.48 33.24 10.80
CA THR A 8 45.29 33.56 10.05
C THR A 8 45.63 34.01 8.63
N PRO A 9 44.66 33.97 7.68
CA PRO A 9 44.93 34.22 6.25
C PRO A 9 44.87 35.70 5.87
N PRO A 10 45.42 36.10 4.73
CA PRO A 10 45.12 37.38 4.12
C PRO A 10 44.11 37.25 2.96
N SER A 11 43.31 38.28 2.93
CA SER A 11 42.34 38.65 1.93
C SER A 11 42.97 39.32 0.72
N SER A 12 42.26 39.17 -0.43
CA SER A 12 42.11 40.11 -1.59
C SER A 12 43.31 40.38 -2.50
N VAL A 13 43.13 40.35 -3.79
CA VAL A 13 42.78 41.44 -4.73
C VAL A 13 43.06 41.03 -6.19
N ASN A 14 42.09 41.28 -7.02
CA ASN A 14 42.05 41.70 -8.43
C ASN A 14 43.12 41.25 -9.45
N GLY A 15 42.63 40.99 -10.64
CA GLY A 15 43.33 41.31 -11.86
C GLY A 15 43.00 40.41 -13.04
N ASP A 16 42.20 40.97 -13.91
CA ASP A 16 41.98 40.67 -15.31
C ASP A 16 43.04 39.82 -16.01
N GLU A 17 42.59 38.85 -16.79
CA GLU A 17 43.06 38.62 -18.13
C GLU A 17 42.02 37.82 -18.93
N ILE A 18 41.49 38.50 -19.96
CA ILE A 18 40.68 37.99 -21.05
C ILE A 18 41.63 37.39 -22.07
N VAL A 19 41.47 36.14 -22.43
CA VAL A 19 41.85 35.58 -23.73
C VAL A 19 40.73 34.61 -24.11
N GLY A 20 40.08 34.84 -25.02
CA GLY A 20 39.37 34.85 -26.19
C GLY A 20 39.42 33.53 -26.96
N MET A 21 38.36 33.33 -27.73
CA MET A 21 38.07 32.32 -28.79
C MET A 21 37.18 31.19 -28.30
N ASP A 22 36.12 30.83 -28.99
CA ASP A 22 35.76 30.95 -30.41
C ASP A 22 34.25 30.86 -30.57
N GLU A 23 33.79 31.40 -31.67
CA GLU A 23 32.42 31.58 -32.11
C GLU A 23 31.70 30.27 -32.41
N GLY A 24 30.43 30.26 -32.12
CA GLY A 24 29.49 29.46 -32.90
C GLY A 24 28.43 28.70 -32.12
N GLU A 25 27.34 29.37 -31.75
CA GLU A 25 26.00 28.88 -32.02
C GLU A 25 24.94 29.88 -31.57
N GLY A 26 24.08 30.17 -32.50
CA GLY A 26 23.22 31.30 -32.63
C GLY A 26 22.25 31.54 -31.47
N PHE A 27 22.29 32.73 -30.95
CA PHE A 27 21.19 33.38 -30.29
C PHE A 27 20.09 33.64 -31.31
N PHE A 28 18.98 32.99 -31.21
CA PHE A 28 17.75 33.39 -31.87
C PHE A 28 17.27 34.68 -31.23
N LEU A 29 17.47 35.79 -31.89
CA LEU A 29 16.83 37.08 -31.62
C LEU A 29 15.33 36.88 -31.89
N TYR A 30 14.51 37.09 -30.88
CA TYR A 30 13.09 37.34 -31.00
C TYR A 30 12.90 38.79 -31.55
N ASP A 31 13.00 38.95 -32.84
CA ASP A 31 12.45 40.09 -33.55
C ASP A 31 11.43 39.50 -34.51
N ASP A 32 10.18 39.50 -34.09
CA ASP A 32 8.93 39.46 -34.89
C ASP A 32 7.79 39.00 -33.92
N VAL A 33 7.59 39.76 -32.85
CA VAL A 33 6.29 39.74 -32.15
C VAL A 33 5.51 40.92 -32.71
N GLU A 34 4.65 40.68 -33.70
CA GLU A 34 3.61 41.63 -34.05
C GLU A 34 2.77 41.90 -32.78
N GLU A 35 2.68 43.19 -32.39
CA GLU A 35 1.79 43.65 -31.33
C GLU A 35 0.35 43.29 -31.74
N VAL A 36 -0.17 42.21 -31.20
CA VAL A 36 -1.59 41.89 -31.29
C VAL A 36 -2.33 42.87 -30.38
N GLN A 37 -3.12 43.74 -30.98
CA GLN A 37 -3.93 44.72 -30.25
C GLN A 37 -4.95 43.97 -29.40
N LEU A 38 -5.16 44.45 -28.17
CA LEU A 38 -6.12 43.83 -27.21
C LEU A 38 -7.55 43.68 -27.78
N ASP A 39 -7.91 44.56 -28.72
CA ASP A 39 -9.21 44.55 -29.36
C ASP A 39 -9.41 43.31 -30.28
N ASP A 40 -8.34 42.79 -30.88
CA ASP A 40 -8.37 41.58 -31.72
C ASP A 40 -8.52 40.29 -30.89
N LEU A 41 -8.13 40.36 -29.62
CA LEU A 41 -8.33 39.23 -28.68
C LEU A 41 -9.78 39.14 -28.17
N GLU A 42 -10.48 40.27 -28.00
CA GLU A 42 -11.89 40.25 -27.59
C GLU A 42 -12.81 39.69 -28.68
N GLU A 43 -12.50 39.92 -29.99
CA GLU A 43 -13.26 39.29 -31.08
C GLU A 43 -13.02 37.78 -31.20
N MET A 44 -11.83 37.27 -30.82
CA MET A 44 -11.54 35.84 -30.83
C MET A 44 -12.27 35.08 -29.71
N PHE A 45 -12.64 35.75 -28.62
CA PHE A 45 -13.34 35.12 -27.48
C PHE A 45 -14.85 35.44 -27.43
N SER A 46 -15.37 36.28 -28.34
CA SER A 46 -16.79 36.61 -28.47
C SER A 46 -17.56 35.73 -29.44
N GLY A 47 -16.94 34.68 -29.92
CA GLY A 47 -17.66 33.61 -30.64
C GLY A 47 -18.59 32.89 -29.66
N GLU A 48 -19.89 33.24 -29.66
CA GLU A 48 -20.97 32.42 -29.14
C GLU A 48 -21.03 31.10 -29.93
N GLY A 49 -20.03 30.24 -29.69
CA GLY A 49 -20.17 28.83 -29.91
C GLY A 49 -20.90 28.29 -28.70
N GLU A 50 -22.20 28.01 -28.82
CA GLU A 50 -22.85 27.02 -28.00
C GLU A 50 -22.09 25.70 -28.30
N ASP A 51 -20.95 25.49 -27.66
CA ASP A 51 -20.34 24.17 -27.52
C ASP A 51 -21.32 23.37 -26.67
N ASP A 52 -22.24 22.72 -27.36
CA ASP A 52 -23.08 21.65 -26.87
C ASP A 52 -22.09 20.52 -26.49
N TYR A 53 -21.39 20.68 -25.33
CA TYR A 53 -20.74 19.58 -24.67
C TYR A 53 -21.86 18.62 -24.28
N MET A 54 -22.21 17.74 -25.23
CA MET A 54 -22.86 16.51 -24.89
C MET A 54 -21.93 15.84 -23.86
N GLU A 55 -22.20 16.06 -22.57
CA GLU A 55 -21.79 15.13 -21.55
C GLU A 55 -22.33 13.79 -22.03
N MET A 56 -21.45 13.00 -22.64
CA MET A 56 -21.74 11.58 -22.79
C MET A 56 -21.94 11.11 -21.35
N GLU A 57 -23.20 10.97 -20.95
CA GLU A 57 -23.56 10.17 -19.78
C GLU A 57 -23.05 8.76 -20.06
N THR A 58 -21.78 8.52 -19.73
CA THR A 58 -21.25 7.17 -19.67
C THR A 58 -22.01 6.50 -18.55
N GLU A 59 -22.78 5.47 -18.87
CA GLU A 59 -23.44 4.65 -17.87
C GLU A 59 -22.40 4.30 -16.79
N PRO A 60 -22.74 4.47 -15.49
CA PRO A 60 -21.81 4.13 -14.43
C PRO A 60 -21.37 2.68 -14.59
N PRO A 61 -20.09 2.36 -14.37
CA PRO A 61 -19.58 1.00 -14.52
C PRO A 61 -20.41 0.02 -13.67
N GLU A 62 -20.65 -1.17 -14.21
CA GLU A 62 -21.42 -2.23 -13.53
C GLU A 62 -20.81 -2.51 -12.15
N ASP A 63 -21.63 -2.55 -11.10
CA ASP A 63 -21.20 -2.88 -9.74
C ASP A 63 -21.26 -4.40 -9.54
N HIS A 64 -20.08 -5.04 -9.45
CA HIS A 64 -19.92 -6.48 -9.22
C HIS A 64 -19.92 -6.86 -7.73
N SER A 65 -20.03 -5.88 -6.81
CA SER A 65 -20.03 -6.17 -5.38
C SER A 65 -21.26 -6.94 -4.93
N ALA A 66 -21.06 -7.93 -4.06
CA ALA A 66 -22.14 -8.67 -3.44
C ALA A 66 -22.73 -7.93 -2.22
N PHE A 67 -21.93 -7.07 -1.58
CA PHE A 67 -22.33 -6.30 -0.41
C PHE A 67 -21.47 -5.04 -0.27
N VAL A 68 -22.07 -3.96 0.26
CA VAL A 68 -21.41 -2.68 0.55
C VAL A 68 -21.62 -2.30 2.02
N PHE A 69 -20.54 -2.09 2.76
CA PHE A 69 -20.54 -1.55 4.13
C PHE A 69 -20.13 -0.07 4.07
N ASN A 70 -20.97 0.83 4.56
CA ASN A 70 -20.84 2.29 4.40
C ASN A 70 -20.96 3.05 5.72
N LYS A 71 -20.42 2.51 6.81
CA LYS A 71 -20.54 3.13 8.14
C LYS A 71 -19.43 4.12 8.46
N HIS A 72 -18.28 4.03 7.80
CA HIS A 72 -17.18 4.95 7.98
C HIS A 72 -17.52 6.37 7.49
N VAL A 73 -16.88 7.36 8.10
CA VAL A 73 -16.92 8.76 7.66
C VAL A 73 -15.52 9.13 7.17
N GLY A 74 -15.37 9.27 5.85
CA GLY A 74 -14.06 9.42 5.21
C GLY A 74 -13.50 8.10 4.69
N SER A 75 -12.24 8.13 4.29
CA SER A 75 -11.54 7.01 3.64
C SER A 75 -11.43 5.78 4.53
N VAL A 76 -11.58 4.59 3.95
CA VAL A 76 -11.40 3.32 4.66
C VAL A 76 -10.04 2.74 4.26
N PHE A 77 -9.08 2.77 5.19
CA PHE A 77 -7.67 2.50 4.90
C PHE A 77 -7.27 1.03 4.92
N CYS A 78 -7.94 0.22 5.75
CA CYS A 78 -7.52 -1.16 5.95
C CYS A 78 -8.70 -2.10 6.22
N CYS A 79 -8.51 -3.37 5.86
CA CYS A 79 -9.51 -4.40 6.09
C CYS A 79 -8.91 -5.78 6.32
N ASP A 80 -9.70 -6.64 6.96
CA ASP A 80 -9.41 -8.07 7.03
C ASP A 80 -10.69 -8.91 7.18
N LEU A 81 -10.61 -10.17 6.77
CA LEU A 81 -11.67 -11.16 6.91
C LEU A 81 -11.29 -12.19 7.98
N HIS A 82 -12.22 -12.42 8.91
CA HIS A 82 -12.04 -13.47 9.91
C HIS A 82 -11.82 -14.83 9.22
N PRO A 83 -10.98 -15.72 9.76
CA PRO A 83 -10.65 -17.01 9.13
C PRO A 83 -11.86 -17.92 8.82
N ASP A 84 -13.00 -17.73 9.48
CA ASP A 84 -14.23 -18.45 9.14
C ASP A 84 -15.06 -17.81 8.02
N GLY A 85 -14.67 -16.61 7.55
CA GLY A 85 -15.33 -15.86 6.48
C GLY A 85 -16.64 -15.18 6.86
N LYS A 86 -17.03 -15.17 8.16
CA LYS A 86 -18.31 -14.65 8.61
C LYS A 86 -18.27 -13.21 9.11
N LEU A 87 -17.11 -12.77 9.55
CA LEU A 87 -16.87 -11.43 10.05
C LEU A 87 -15.85 -10.73 9.17
N ALA A 88 -16.02 -9.44 9.02
CA ALA A 88 -15.06 -8.53 8.46
C ALA A 88 -14.68 -7.49 9.51
N VAL A 89 -13.50 -6.92 9.39
CA VAL A 89 -13.06 -5.74 10.12
C VAL A 89 -12.57 -4.70 9.15
N THR A 90 -12.90 -3.44 9.40
CA THR A 90 -12.45 -2.29 8.60
C THR A 90 -11.99 -1.18 9.51
N GLY A 91 -10.97 -0.43 9.10
CA GLY A 91 -10.43 0.72 9.82
C GLY A 91 -10.25 1.91 8.88
N GLY A 92 -10.46 3.12 9.35
CA GLY A 92 -10.48 4.30 8.47
C GLY A 92 -10.03 5.60 9.13
N GLU A 93 -10.20 6.65 8.36
CA GLU A 93 -9.86 8.04 8.68
C GLU A 93 -10.65 8.60 9.87
N ASP A 94 -11.80 8.03 10.16
CA ASP A 94 -12.68 8.42 11.27
C ASP A 94 -12.18 7.97 12.65
N ASP A 95 -10.92 7.56 12.80
CA ASP A 95 -10.29 7.04 14.02
C ASP A 95 -11.00 5.80 14.57
N ARG A 96 -11.68 5.04 13.71
CA ARG A 96 -12.49 3.90 14.09
C ARG A 96 -12.11 2.63 13.34
N ALA A 97 -12.31 1.52 14.04
CA ALA A 97 -12.40 0.22 13.39
C ALA A 97 -13.72 -0.45 13.74
N TYR A 98 -14.36 -1.04 12.74
CA TYR A 98 -15.65 -1.73 12.90
C TYR A 98 -15.51 -3.20 12.57
N VAL A 99 -16.01 -4.06 13.46
CA VAL A 99 -16.23 -5.48 13.18
C VAL A 99 -17.69 -5.66 12.79
N TRP A 100 -17.94 -6.27 11.64
CA TRP A 100 -19.29 -6.44 11.10
C TRP A 100 -19.49 -7.81 10.45
N SER A 101 -20.74 -8.24 10.33
CA SER A 101 -21.14 -9.50 9.73
C SER A 101 -21.12 -9.40 8.20
N VAL A 102 -20.42 -10.32 7.55
CA VAL A 102 -20.30 -10.38 6.08
C VAL A 102 -21.65 -10.67 5.41
N SER A 103 -22.56 -11.39 6.09
CA SER A 103 -23.81 -11.84 5.49
C SER A 103 -24.89 -10.76 5.40
N ASP A 104 -24.90 -9.80 6.33
CA ASP A 104 -25.97 -8.81 6.46
C ASP A 104 -25.47 -7.40 6.83
N GLY A 105 -24.14 -7.22 6.96
CA GLY A 105 -23.54 -5.93 7.33
C GLY A 105 -23.82 -5.48 8.77
N GLN A 106 -24.40 -6.35 9.61
CA GLN A 106 -24.66 -5.97 10.99
C GLN A 106 -23.38 -5.64 11.74
N LEU A 107 -23.34 -4.47 12.39
CA LEU A 107 -22.24 -4.09 13.27
C LEU A 107 -22.20 -5.02 14.49
N ILE A 108 -21.05 -5.66 14.71
CA ILE A 108 -20.79 -6.55 15.84
C ILE A 108 -20.03 -5.81 16.95
N MET A 109 -19.04 -4.98 16.58
CA MET A 109 -18.23 -4.23 17.54
C MET A 109 -17.71 -2.95 16.91
N ASP A 110 -17.68 -1.87 17.71
CA ASP A 110 -16.95 -0.65 17.48
C ASP A 110 -15.67 -0.69 18.33
N CYS A 111 -14.50 -0.67 17.67
CA CYS A 111 -13.19 -0.74 18.32
C CYS A 111 -12.77 0.67 18.75
N LEU A 112 -13.31 1.14 19.86
CA LEU A 112 -13.11 2.52 20.34
C LEU A 112 -11.73 2.77 20.94
N GLY A 113 -11.35 4.04 20.94
CA GLY A 113 -10.22 4.59 21.69
C GLY A 113 -8.93 4.68 20.92
N HIS A 114 -8.97 4.67 19.58
CA HIS A 114 -7.92 5.17 18.72
C HIS A 114 -7.93 6.71 18.76
N LYS A 115 -6.74 7.29 18.57
CA LYS A 115 -6.51 8.76 18.68
C LYS A 115 -6.25 9.40 17.33
N ASP A 116 -6.10 8.58 16.30
CA ASP A 116 -5.75 8.95 14.95
C ASP A 116 -6.28 7.87 13.99
N SER A 117 -6.19 8.10 12.70
CA SER A 117 -6.65 7.23 11.63
C SER A 117 -6.17 5.79 11.79
N VAL A 118 -7.09 4.84 11.71
CA VAL A 118 -6.77 3.42 11.84
C VAL A 118 -6.20 2.89 10.52
N ILE A 119 -4.90 2.57 10.53
CA ILE A 119 -4.14 2.14 9.35
C ILE A 119 -3.93 0.64 9.26
N PHE A 120 -4.21 -0.08 10.32
CA PHE A 120 -4.10 -1.53 10.34
C PHE A 120 -5.21 -2.16 11.17
N VAL A 121 -5.83 -3.18 10.61
CA VAL A 121 -6.71 -4.11 11.28
C VAL A 121 -6.39 -5.53 10.82
N GLY A 122 -6.54 -6.52 11.72
CA GLY A 122 -6.30 -7.90 11.31
C GLY A 122 -6.71 -8.92 12.37
N PHE A 123 -7.25 -10.05 11.93
CA PHE A 123 -7.55 -11.20 12.79
C PHE A 123 -6.34 -12.13 12.89
N SER A 124 -6.11 -12.71 14.06
CA SER A 124 -5.16 -13.80 14.20
C SER A 124 -5.61 -15.01 13.38
N PHE A 125 -4.66 -15.86 12.99
CA PHE A 125 -4.93 -17.05 12.16
C PHE A 125 -6.00 -18.00 12.71
N ASP A 126 -6.20 -18.00 14.03
CA ASP A 126 -7.19 -18.81 14.72
C ASP A 126 -8.48 -18.05 15.06
N GLY A 127 -8.59 -16.76 14.65
CA GLY A 127 -9.73 -15.90 14.93
C GLY A 127 -9.91 -15.51 16.39
N ALA A 128 -8.99 -15.91 17.28
CA ALA A 128 -9.12 -15.67 18.70
C ALA A 128 -8.78 -14.25 19.12
N TYR A 129 -8.01 -13.54 18.29
CA TYR A 129 -7.59 -12.16 18.52
C TYR A 129 -7.83 -11.30 17.29
N LEU A 130 -8.08 -10.02 17.54
CA LEU A 130 -8.10 -8.94 16.56
C LEU A 130 -7.03 -7.94 17.00
N ALA A 131 -6.24 -7.43 16.09
CA ALA A 131 -5.39 -6.27 16.32
C ALA A 131 -5.89 -5.10 15.50
N THR A 132 -5.82 -3.91 16.08
CA THR A 132 -6.09 -2.62 15.42
C THR A 132 -4.95 -1.68 15.77
N ALA A 133 -4.49 -0.84 14.82
CA ALA A 133 -3.44 0.13 15.07
C ALA A 133 -3.72 1.42 14.31
N ASP A 134 -3.43 2.55 14.94
CA ASP A 134 -3.59 3.88 14.36
C ASP A 134 -2.25 4.52 13.97
N MET A 135 -2.31 5.65 13.27
CA MET A 135 -1.12 6.38 12.80
C MET A 135 -0.26 6.89 13.94
N SER A 136 -0.85 7.22 15.10
CA SER A 136 -0.10 7.67 16.29
C SER A 136 0.70 6.57 16.98
N GLY A 137 0.66 5.33 16.48
CA GLY A 137 1.38 4.19 17.05
C GLY A 137 0.64 3.42 18.13
N LEU A 138 -0.62 3.74 18.41
CA LEU A 138 -1.42 3.00 19.39
C LEU A 138 -1.91 1.66 18.81
N ILE A 139 -1.38 0.57 19.33
CA ILE A 139 -1.78 -0.81 19.00
C ILE A 139 -2.72 -1.32 20.08
N LYS A 140 -3.90 -1.81 19.68
CA LYS A 140 -4.85 -2.50 20.57
C LYS A 140 -5.04 -3.94 20.11
N VAL A 141 -4.90 -4.88 21.03
CA VAL A 141 -5.17 -6.28 20.76
C VAL A 141 -6.38 -6.72 21.55
N TRP A 142 -7.39 -7.18 20.84
CA TRP A 142 -8.68 -7.60 21.37
C TRP A 142 -8.74 -9.12 21.39
N LYS A 143 -9.20 -9.70 22.51
CA LYS A 143 -9.44 -11.13 22.61
C LYS A 143 -10.93 -11.41 22.40
N CYS A 144 -11.23 -12.30 21.46
CA CYS A 144 -12.57 -12.83 21.27
C CYS A 144 -12.88 -13.93 22.30
N SER A 145 -14.07 -13.89 22.86
CA SER A 145 -14.62 -14.95 23.68
C SER A 145 -16.10 -15.11 23.37
N THR A 146 -16.61 -16.32 23.44
CA THR A 146 -18.03 -16.59 23.26
C THR A 146 -18.71 -16.66 24.64
N LYS A 147 -19.76 -15.86 24.84
CA LYS A 147 -20.60 -15.93 26.03
C LYS A 147 -21.50 -17.17 25.98
N GLU A 148 -22.10 -17.53 27.12
CA GLU A 148 -23.03 -18.67 27.25
C GLU A 148 -24.21 -18.61 26.25
N ASN A 149 -24.64 -17.41 25.90
CA ASN A 149 -25.69 -17.16 24.89
C ASN A 149 -25.20 -17.21 23.43
N ARG A 150 -23.98 -17.67 23.15
CA ARG A 150 -23.29 -17.67 21.85
C ARG A 150 -22.98 -16.28 21.29
N GLN A 151 -23.18 -15.21 22.03
CA GLN A 151 -22.81 -13.88 21.63
C GLN A 151 -21.30 -13.69 21.73
N LEU A 152 -20.68 -13.13 20.69
CA LEU A 152 -19.28 -12.75 20.71
C LEU A 152 -19.05 -11.61 21.69
N ASN A 153 -17.95 -11.68 22.43
CA ASN A 153 -17.53 -10.67 23.37
C ASN A 153 -16.04 -10.41 23.19
N TRP A 154 -15.73 -9.20 22.77
CA TRP A 154 -14.38 -8.74 22.54
C TRP A 154 -13.92 -7.91 23.73
N LYS A 155 -12.71 -8.17 24.23
CA LYS A 155 -12.09 -7.42 25.33
C LYS A 155 -10.65 -7.14 24.97
N VAL A 156 -10.19 -5.94 25.32
CA VAL A 156 -8.79 -5.59 25.19
C VAL A 156 -7.92 -6.56 25.98
N ALA A 157 -6.99 -7.21 25.29
CA ALA A 157 -6.03 -8.14 25.90
C ALA A 157 -4.75 -7.39 26.31
N PHE A 158 -4.27 -6.49 25.46
CA PHE A 158 -3.23 -5.52 25.80
C PHE A 158 -3.29 -4.31 24.84
N GLU A 159 -2.66 -3.23 25.25
CA GLU A 159 -2.41 -2.01 24.46
C GLU A 159 -0.91 -1.73 24.50
N TYR A 160 -0.39 -1.16 23.43
CA TYR A 160 1.00 -0.76 23.31
C TYR A 160 1.08 0.55 22.52
N GLU A 161 1.85 1.50 23.01
CA GLU A 161 2.17 2.73 22.30
C GLU A 161 3.57 2.58 21.70
N ALA A 162 3.64 2.43 20.39
CA ALA A 162 4.85 2.45 19.59
C ALA A 162 5.12 3.88 19.10
N GLU A 163 6.10 4.04 18.23
CA GLU A 163 6.21 5.20 17.35
C GLU A 163 5.22 5.10 16.18
N ASP A 164 5.18 6.10 15.31
CA ASP A 164 4.30 6.15 14.15
C ASP A 164 4.44 4.89 13.30
N LEU A 165 3.33 4.17 13.15
CA LEU A 165 3.26 2.92 12.41
C LEU A 165 2.88 3.17 10.95
N THR A 166 3.24 2.22 10.10
CA THR A 166 2.96 2.27 8.66
C THR A 166 2.14 1.08 8.19
N TRP A 167 2.32 -0.09 8.79
CA TRP A 167 1.59 -1.31 8.47
C TRP A 167 1.64 -2.31 9.62
N GLY A 168 0.80 -3.33 9.52
CA GLY A 168 0.82 -4.47 10.43
C GLY A 168 0.44 -5.76 9.72
N LEU A 169 0.78 -6.91 10.32
CA LEU A 169 0.31 -8.22 9.88
C LEU A 169 0.35 -9.24 11.01
N TRP A 170 -0.53 -10.22 10.96
CA TRP A 170 -0.49 -11.40 11.79
C TRP A 170 0.32 -12.54 11.16
N HIS A 171 1.06 -13.26 12.00
CA HIS A 171 1.66 -14.51 11.57
C HIS A 171 0.57 -15.59 11.37
N PHE A 172 0.60 -16.27 10.22
CA PHE A 172 -0.45 -17.21 9.80
C PHE A 172 -0.50 -18.55 10.57
N GLY A 173 0.47 -18.85 11.42
CA GLY A 173 0.55 -20.10 12.19
C GLY A 173 0.94 -19.92 13.64
N ALA A 174 1.09 -18.68 14.12
CA ALA A 174 1.43 -18.35 15.50
C ALA A 174 0.75 -17.04 15.92
N ARG A 175 0.51 -16.87 17.21
CA ARG A 175 -0.03 -15.63 17.77
C ARG A 175 1.10 -14.57 17.89
N VAL A 176 1.59 -14.13 16.75
CA VAL A 176 2.63 -13.11 16.62
C VAL A 176 2.10 -12.02 15.73
N LEU A 177 2.10 -10.79 16.23
CA LEU A 177 1.77 -9.58 15.51
C LEU A 177 3.07 -8.88 15.10
N ILE A 178 3.16 -8.42 13.86
CA ILE A 178 4.34 -7.74 13.31
C ILE A 178 3.87 -6.38 12.79
N CYS A 179 4.57 -5.31 13.16
CA CYS A 179 4.25 -3.95 12.74
C CYS A 179 5.53 -3.25 12.27
N GLY A 180 5.44 -2.52 11.15
CA GLY A 180 6.52 -1.67 10.66
C GLY A 180 6.29 -0.21 11.04
N ALA A 181 7.37 0.55 11.18
CA ALA A 181 7.36 1.92 11.67
C ALA A 181 8.07 2.90 10.72
N VAL A 182 7.83 4.18 10.93
CA VAL A 182 8.44 5.28 10.16
C VAL A 182 9.95 5.34 10.34
N SER A 183 10.48 4.96 11.50
CA SER A 183 11.93 4.85 11.73
C SER A 183 12.63 3.79 10.89
N GLY A 184 11.87 2.87 10.32
CA GLY A 184 12.40 1.69 9.62
C GLY A 184 12.49 0.45 10.51
N ASP A 185 12.16 0.56 11.77
CA ASP A 185 12.13 -0.56 12.71
C ASP A 185 10.89 -1.44 12.49
N ILE A 186 11.03 -2.72 12.81
CA ILE A 186 9.93 -3.67 12.72
C ILE A 186 9.75 -4.31 14.10
N TYR A 187 8.57 -4.13 14.67
CA TYR A 187 8.16 -4.67 15.96
C TYR A 187 7.51 -6.04 15.80
N VAL A 188 7.92 -7.00 16.61
CA VAL A 188 7.41 -8.37 16.62
C VAL A 188 6.89 -8.72 18.00
N PHE A 189 5.56 -8.76 18.16
CA PHE A 189 4.88 -8.97 19.43
C PHE A 189 4.39 -10.41 19.58
N LYS A 190 4.63 -11.03 20.72
CA LYS A 190 3.96 -12.27 21.13
C LYS A 190 2.63 -11.95 21.80
N VAL A 191 1.55 -12.53 21.33
CA VAL A 191 0.19 -12.35 21.86
C VAL A 191 -0.24 -13.59 22.65
N PRO A 192 -0.78 -13.42 23.86
CA PRO A 192 -1.21 -12.18 24.52
C PRO A 192 -0.18 -11.55 25.47
N SER A 193 1.05 -12.06 25.56
CA SER A 193 2.01 -11.59 26.56
C SER A 193 2.48 -10.15 26.36
N GLY A 194 2.40 -9.62 25.13
CA GLY A 194 2.93 -8.31 24.79
C GLY A 194 4.47 -8.24 24.74
N GLU A 195 5.16 -9.41 24.88
CA GLU A 195 6.63 -9.46 24.71
C GLU A 195 7.00 -9.01 23.31
N CYS A 196 7.82 -7.97 23.21
CA CYS A 196 8.20 -7.34 21.95
C CYS A 196 9.68 -7.58 21.65
N LYS A 197 9.97 -7.89 20.37
CA LYS A 197 11.30 -7.94 19.77
C LYS A 197 11.36 -6.93 18.64
N VAL A 198 12.43 -6.17 18.53
CA VAL A 198 12.62 -5.18 17.47
C VAL A 198 13.67 -5.66 16.48
N LEU A 199 13.35 -5.65 15.20
CA LEU A 199 14.27 -5.78 14.08
C LEU A 199 14.71 -4.37 13.70
N GLN A 200 15.97 -4.02 14.01
CA GLN A 200 16.45 -2.66 13.79
C GLN A 200 16.63 -2.33 12.33
N GLY A 201 15.92 -1.33 11.86
CA GLY A 201 15.99 -0.77 10.52
C GLY A 201 17.23 0.09 10.28
N TYR A 202 17.15 0.96 9.28
CA TYR A 202 18.24 1.85 8.87
C TYR A 202 17.78 3.30 8.59
N ASN A 203 16.81 3.76 9.36
CA ASN A 203 16.20 5.09 9.26
C ASN A 203 15.54 5.37 7.90
N MET A 204 15.01 4.34 7.26
CA MET A 204 14.16 4.43 6.07
C MET A 204 12.82 3.81 6.40
N LYS A 205 11.75 4.57 6.18
CA LYS A 205 10.37 4.15 6.44
C LYS A 205 10.06 2.79 5.83
N VAL A 206 9.52 1.87 6.63
CA VAL A 206 9.04 0.56 6.15
C VAL A 206 7.62 0.73 5.67
N GLU A 207 7.39 0.66 4.36
CA GLU A 207 6.09 0.92 3.76
C GLU A 207 5.15 -0.30 3.78
N CYS A 208 5.72 -1.51 3.69
CA CYS A 208 4.94 -2.75 3.65
C CYS A 208 5.76 -3.95 4.11
N GLY A 209 5.06 -5.03 4.47
CA GLY A 209 5.71 -6.29 4.84
C GLY A 209 4.83 -7.51 4.59
N LYS A 210 5.45 -8.66 4.27
CA LYS A 210 4.77 -9.94 4.08
C LYS A 210 5.64 -11.10 4.52
N LEU A 211 5.01 -12.06 5.20
CA LEU A 211 5.66 -13.31 5.60
C LEU A 211 5.75 -14.29 4.44
N PHE A 212 6.88 -14.98 4.33
CA PHE A 212 6.97 -16.18 3.51
C PHE A 212 6.25 -17.35 4.16
N GLN A 213 5.88 -18.35 3.37
CA GLN A 213 5.13 -19.53 3.82
C GLN A 213 5.87 -20.40 4.86
N ASP A 214 7.18 -20.22 5.01
CA ASP A 214 7.95 -20.87 6.07
C ASP A 214 7.70 -20.28 7.48
N GLY A 215 7.03 -19.11 7.55
CA GLY A 215 6.75 -18.41 8.80
C GLY A 215 7.99 -17.90 9.54
N VAL A 216 9.14 -17.87 8.88
CA VAL A 216 10.43 -17.43 9.47
C VAL A 216 10.99 -16.23 8.73
N ARG A 217 10.80 -16.16 7.42
CA ARG A 217 11.25 -15.05 6.60
C ARG A 217 10.16 -14.00 6.45
N LEU A 218 10.55 -12.74 6.57
CA LEU A 218 9.71 -11.56 6.35
C LEU A 218 10.32 -10.74 5.22
N ALA A 219 9.57 -10.50 4.15
CA ALA A 219 9.92 -9.48 3.17
C ALA A 219 9.39 -8.12 3.65
N ALA A 220 10.20 -7.09 3.57
CA ALA A 220 9.84 -5.71 3.93
C ALA A 220 10.29 -4.76 2.83
N GLY A 221 9.37 -3.90 2.38
CA GLY A 221 9.59 -2.86 1.38
C GLY A 221 9.76 -1.51 2.04
N TYR A 222 10.66 -0.71 1.49
CA TYR A 222 11.09 0.55 2.08
C TYR A 222 10.82 1.74 1.15
N GLU A 223 10.81 2.93 1.72
CA GLU A 223 10.56 4.19 1.02
C GLU A 223 11.61 4.51 -0.05
N ASP A 224 12.84 4.02 0.11
CA ASP A 224 13.93 4.18 -0.86
C ASP A 224 13.91 3.16 -2.02
N GLY A 225 12.84 2.36 -2.13
CA GLY A 225 12.70 1.32 -3.16
C GLY A 225 13.42 0.01 -2.81
N ALA A 226 14.12 -0.07 -1.69
CA ALA A 226 14.76 -1.31 -1.26
C ALA A 226 13.74 -2.34 -0.77
N VAL A 227 14.03 -3.62 -1.02
CA VAL A 227 13.32 -4.74 -0.38
C VAL A 227 14.33 -5.57 0.39
N LYS A 228 14.03 -5.83 1.67
CA LYS A 228 14.86 -6.68 2.53
C LYS A 228 14.09 -7.92 2.96
N ILE A 229 14.80 -9.05 3.00
CA ILE A 229 14.29 -10.31 3.55
C ILE A 229 14.94 -10.53 4.91
N TRP A 230 14.13 -10.51 5.96
CA TRP A 230 14.53 -10.69 7.34
C TRP A 230 14.31 -12.12 7.82
N ASP A 231 15.18 -12.60 8.69
CA ASP A 231 14.95 -13.80 9.51
C ASP A 231 14.39 -13.37 10.88
N LEU A 232 13.15 -13.72 11.16
CA LEU A 232 12.45 -13.38 12.41
C LEU A 232 13.08 -14.04 13.65
N LYS A 233 13.80 -15.15 13.51
CA LYS A 233 14.45 -15.84 14.62
C LYS A 233 15.75 -15.17 15.03
N THR A 234 16.59 -14.86 14.05
CA THR A 234 17.93 -14.30 14.27
C THR A 234 17.96 -12.78 14.26
N SER A 235 16.92 -12.11 13.76
CA SER A 235 16.84 -10.67 13.49
C SER A 235 17.85 -10.19 12.44
N ALA A 236 18.36 -11.08 11.61
CA ALA A 236 19.32 -10.76 10.57
C ALA A 236 18.63 -10.49 9.23
N VAL A 237 19.19 -9.58 8.44
CA VAL A 237 18.84 -9.44 7.03
C VAL A 237 19.51 -10.58 6.28
N LEU A 238 18.70 -11.47 5.69
CA LEU A 238 19.19 -12.60 4.88
C LEU A 238 19.54 -12.16 3.47
N GLN A 239 18.76 -11.23 2.91
CA GLN A 239 18.91 -10.78 1.55
C GLN A 239 18.41 -9.35 1.40
N GLN A 240 19.06 -8.58 0.57
CA GLN A 240 18.61 -7.25 0.16
C GLN A 240 18.52 -7.20 -1.36
N VAL A 241 17.35 -6.80 -1.85
CA VAL A 241 17.13 -6.48 -3.26
C VAL A 241 17.55 -5.01 -3.45
N PRO A 242 18.42 -4.70 -4.41
CA PRO A 242 18.88 -3.33 -4.62
C PRO A 242 17.73 -2.39 -4.98
N ALA A 243 17.80 -1.14 -4.51
CA ALA A 243 16.89 -0.05 -4.87
C ALA A 243 16.88 0.31 -6.38
N SER A 244 17.84 -0.22 -7.16
CA SER A 244 17.92 0.02 -8.62
C SER A 244 16.77 -0.60 -9.44
N VAL A 245 15.90 -1.38 -8.82
CA VAL A 245 14.75 -2.01 -9.52
C VAL A 245 13.49 -1.21 -9.30
N HIS A 246 13.33 -0.66 -8.10
CA HIS A 246 12.31 0.33 -7.78
C HIS A 246 13.03 1.63 -7.45
N GLU A 247 12.82 2.66 -8.25
CA GLU A 247 13.49 3.95 -8.08
C GLU A 247 12.95 4.73 -6.88
N ILE A 248 11.72 4.38 -6.42
CA ILE A 248 11.06 4.98 -5.25
C ILE A 248 10.30 3.92 -4.44
N ARG A 249 9.55 4.36 -3.44
CA ARG A 249 8.91 3.55 -2.41
C ARG A 249 8.23 2.27 -2.92
N VAL A 250 8.41 1.18 -2.20
CA VAL A 250 7.70 -0.09 -2.42
C VAL A 250 6.42 -0.09 -1.59
N THR A 251 5.28 0.06 -2.23
CA THR A 251 3.97 0.24 -1.55
C THR A 251 3.32 -1.06 -1.13
N ALA A 252 3.57 -2.15 -1.85
CA ALA A 252 3.03 -3.45 -1.48
C ALA A 252 3.96 -4.60 -1.86
N ILE A 253 3.94 -5.64 -1.04
CA ILE A 253 4.65 -6.90 -1.26
C ILE A 253 3.70 -8.05 -0.97
N ASP A 254 3.74 -9.08 -1.81
CA ASP A 254 3.18 -10.38 -1.46
C ASP A 254 4.08 -11.53 -1.91
N THR A 255 3.99 -12.66 -1.21
CA THR A 255 4.83 -13.84 -1.43
C THR A 255 3.99 -14.97 -1.98
N HIS A 256 4.49 -15.60 -3.04
CA HIS A 256 3.81 -16.76 -3.62
C HIS A 256 3.82 -17.95 -2.63
N PRO A 257 2.75 -18.75 -2.60
CA PRO A 257 2.62 -19.89 -1.67
C PRO A 257 3.76 -20.93 -1.72
N ASP A 258 4.46 -21.09 -2.83
CA ASP A 258 5.62 -21.98 -2.92
C ASP A 258 6.90 -21.42 -2.26
N GLY A 259 6.88 -20.13 -1.84
CA GLY A 259 7.98 -19.45 -1.16
C GLY A 259 9.19 -19.11 -2.03
N ASN A 260 9.11 -19.34 -3.35
CA ASN A 260 10.20 -19.06 -4.29
C ASN A 260 10.01 -17.77 -5.08
N LEU A 261 8.76 -17.28 -5.17
CA LEU A 261 8.43 -16.05 -5.86
C LEU A 261 7.90 -15.01 -4.86
N MET A 262 8.11 -13.77 -5.20
CA MET A 262 7.60 -12.60 -4.50
C MET A 262 7.16 -11.59 -5.54
N ALA A 263 6.05 -10.88 -5.30
CA ALA A 263 5.67 -9.72 -6.08
C ALA A 263 5.88 -8.45 -5.25
N SER A 264 6.33 -7.39 -5.88
CA SER A 264 6.44 -6.06 -5.28
C SER A 264 5.88 -4.99 -6.20
N ILE A 265 5.33 -3.95 -5.62
CA ILE A 265 4.76 -2.79 -6.32
C ILE A 265 5.50 -1.54 -5.86
N SER A 266 5.79 -0.67 -6.82
CA SER A 266 6.36 0.65 -6.56
C SER A 266 5.59 1.73 -7.32
N THR A 267 5.54 2.93 -6.76
CA THR A 267 4.93 4.11 -7.39
C THR A 267 5.99 4.96 -8.11
N ASP A 268 6.80 4.37 -8.99
CA ASP A 268 7.95 4.98 -9.66
C ASP A 268 7.64 6.16 -10.61
N GLY A 269 6.75 7.07 -10.17
CA GLY A 269 6.45 8.34 -10.87
C GLY A 269 5.67 8.19 -12.16
N THR A 270 5.42 6.99 -12.63
CA THR A 270 4.45 6.70 -13.68
C THR A 270 3.10 6.40 -13.02
N LEU A 271 2.01 6.94 -13.54
CA LEU A 271 0.64 6.66 -13.10
C LEU A 271 0.28 5.15 -13.12
N THR A 272 1.23 4.31 -13.45
CA THR A 272 1.08 2.89 -13.81
C THR A 272 1.78 1.93 -12.86
N GLY A 273 2.09 2.27 -11.63
CA GLY A 273 2.74 1.42 -10.62
C GLY A 273 3.39 0.13 -11.19
N ALA A 274 4.70 0.01 -11.13
CA ALA A 274 5.38 -1.17 -11.68
C ALA A 274 5.17 -2.38 -10.77
N VAL A 275 4.54 -3.43 -11.28
CA VAL A 275 4.45 -4.73 -10.61
C VAL A 275 5.60 -5.62 -11.07
N CYS A 276 6.50 -6.00 -10.15
CA CYS A 276 7.63 -6.88 -10.41
C CYS A 276 7.43 -8.24 -9.74
N ILE A 277 7.61 -9.33 -10.49
CA ILE A 277 7.67 -10.68 -9.94
C ILE A 277 9.13 -11.11 -9.85
N TRP A 278 9.56 -11.49 -8.65
CA TRP A 278 10.92 -11.87 -8.32
C TRP A 278 11.08 -13.38 -8.18
N ASP A 279 12.17 -13.90 -8.72
CA ASP A 279 12.67 -15.25 -8.42
C ASP A 279 13.67 -15.13 -7.26
N ILE A 280 13.24 -15.51 -6.06
CA ILE A 280 14.03 -15.34 -4.83
C ILE A 280 15.31 -16.18 -4.85
N PRO A 281 15.30 -17.49 -5.24
CA PRO A 281 16.50 -18.28 -5.35
C PRO A 281 17.53 -17.74 -6.34
N ARG A 282 17.07 -17.14 -7.44
CA ARG A 282 17.94 -16.58 -8.48
C ARG A 282 18.31 -15.13 -8.25
N GLN A 283 17.65 -14.45 -7.30
CA GLN A 283 17.86 -13.03 -6.97
C GLN A 283 17.68 -12.10 -8.18
N MET A 284 16.66 -12.35 -9.00
CA MET A 284 16.39 -11.57 -10.21
C MET A 284 14.91 -11.34 -10.44
N VAL A 285 14.59 -10.28 -11.17
CA VAL A 285 13.23 -10.04 -11.67
C VAL A 285 12.94 -11.09 -12.73
N ARG A 286 11.83 -11.82 -12.56
CA ARG A 286 11.34 -12.80 -13.51
C ARG A 286 10.44 -12.17 -14.56
N HIS A 287 9.52 -11.31 -14.13
CA HIS A 287 8.56 -10.63 -14.98
C HIS A 287 8.32 -9.21 -14.47
N HIS A 288 8.18 -8.28 -15.41
CA HIS A 288 7.50 -7.01 -15.18
C HIS A 288 6.07 -7.21 -15.70
N CYS A 289 5.08 -7.23 -14.79
CA CYS A 289 3.68 -7.35 -15.18
C CYS A 289 3.22 -6.04 -15.79
N ALA A 290 2.81 -6.16 -17.04
CA ALA A 290 2.08 -5.26 -17.91
C ALA A 290 2.30 -3.75 -17.74
N LYS A 291 3.12 -3.21 -18.63
CA LYS A 291 2.77 -1.95 -19.30
C LYS A 291 1.64 -2.28 -20.29
N SER A 292 0.39 -2.34 -19.87
CA SER A 292 -0.72 -2.37 -20.83
C SER A 292 -0.98 -0.94 -21.28
N ASP A 293 -1.25 -0.76 -22.57
CA ASP A 293 -1.62 0.54 -23.15
C ASP A 293 -2.93 1.11 -22.57
N ASP A 294 -3.65 0.32 -21.75
CA ASP A 294 -4.82 0.70 -20.95
C ASP A 294 -4.44 1.25 -19.56
N ALA A 295 -3.31 1.90 -19.43
CA ALA A 295 -2.65 2.28 -18.19
C ALA A 295 -3.30 3.49 -17.49
N VAL A 296 -4.56 3.43 -17.18
CA VAL A 296 -5.21 4.34 -16.24
C VAL A 296 -5.45 3.58 -14.94
N GLY A 297 -4.57 3.75 -13.95
CA GLY A 297 -4.81 3.25 -12.61
C GLY A 297 -3.63 2.47 -12.01
N GLY A 298 -2.78 3.15 -11.23
CA GLY A 298 -1.74 2.53 -10.41
C GLY A 298 -2.31 1.45 -9.48
N VAL A 299 -1.46 0.49 -9.10
CA VAL A 299 -1.84 -0.59 -8.18
C VAL A 299 -1.46 -0.17 -6.75
N THR A 300 -2.40 -0.28 -5.83
CA THR A 300 -2.23 0.09 -4.42
C THR A 300 -1.94 -1.11 -3.52
N LYS A 301 -2.64 -2.21 -3.76
CA LYS A 301 -2.53 -3.44 -2.98
C LYS A 301 -2.64 -4.67 -3.87
N MET A 302 -2.12 -5.80 -3.36
CA MET A 302 -2.21 -7.07 -4.05
C MET A 302 -2.27 -8.25 -3.09
N VAL A 303 -2.82 -9.36 -3.56
CA VAL A 303 -2.82 -10.64 -2.87
C VAL A 303 -2.68 -11.80 -3.85
N TRP A 304 -1.81 -12.77 -3.53
CA TRP A 304 -1.72 -14.03 -4.25
C TRP A 304 -2.84 -14.97 -3.84
N VAL A 305 -3.54 -15.50 -4.82
CA VAL A 305 -4.57 -16.53 -4.65
C VAL A 305 -4.26 -17.66 -5.62
N LYS A 306 -3.64 -18.74 -5.12
CA LYS A 306 -3.09 -19.82 -5.95
C LYS A 306 -2.14 -19.27 -7.03
N ASN A 307 -2.46 -19.46 -8.31
CA ASN A 307 -1.68 -18.97 -9.44
C ASN A 307 -2.12 -17.57 -9.93
N HIS A 308 -3.06 -16.92 -9.26
CA HIS A 308 -3.55 -15.60 -9.65
C HIS A 308 -3.04 -14.52 -8.71
N LEU A 309 -2.70 -13.37 -9.26
CA LEU A 309 -2.42 -12.14 -8.51
C LEU A 309 -3.64 -11.22 -8.64
N ILE A 310 -4.27 -10.92 -7.52
CA ILE A 310 -5.39 -9.97 -7.43
C ILE A 310 -4.86 -8.63 -6.97
N THR A 311 -5.19 -7.55 -7.67
CA THR A 311 -4.72 -6.20 -7.37
C THR A 311 -5.87 -5.25 -7.19
N GLY A 312 -5.77 -4.36 -6.21
CA GLY A 312 -6.59 -3.17 -6.07
C GLY A 312 -5.94 -1.98 -6.76
N CYS A 313 -6.71 -1.17 -7.46
CA CYS A 313 -6.20 -0.10 -8.30
C CYS A 313 -6.72 1.28 -7.91
N LEU A 314 -5.97 2.33 -8.28
CA LEU A 314 -6.35 3.74 -8.06
C LEU A 314 -7.64 4.15 -8.79
N ASP A 315 -7.99 3.47 -9.89
CA ASP A 315 -9.24 3.69 -10.62
C ASP A 315 -10.46 3.00 -9.98
N GLY A 316 -10.31 2.42 -8.78
CA GLY A 316 -11.36 1.68 -8.08
C GLY A 316 -11.59 0.26 -8.62
N SER A 317 -10.91 -0.16 -9.67
CA SER A 317 -11.03 -1.52 -10.21
C SER A 317 -10.20 -2.53 -9.41
N ILE A 318 -10.65 -3.78 -9.45
CA ILE A 318 -9.90 -4.94 -8.99
C ILE A 318 -9.49 -5.72 -10.23
N ARG A 319 -8.20 -5.94 -10.44
CA ARG A 319 -7.68 -6.67 -11.59
C ARG A 319 -7.07 -7.98 -11.18
N VAL A 320 -7.32 -9.02 -11.96
CA VAL A 320 -6.79 -10.37 -11.73
C VAL A 320 -5.83 -10.72 -12.86
N TYR A 321 -4.61 -11.10 -12.50
CA TYR A 321 -3.56 -11.50 -13.42
C TYR A 321 -3.19 -12.96 -13.23
N GLU A 322 -2.85 -13.65 -14.30
CA GLU A 322 -2.30 -15.00 -14.22
C GLU A 322 -0.79 -14.92 -13.89
N GLY A 323 -0.37 -15.57 -12.81
CA GLY A 323 1.00 -15.48 -12.29
C GLY A 323 2.07 -16.09 -13.21
N ARG A 324 1.70 -16.94 -14.18
CA ARG A 324 2.63 -17.54 -15.14
C ARG A 324 2.90 -16.64 -16.34
N THR A 325 1.87 -16.01 -16.86
CA THR A 325 1.93 -15.21 -18.10
C THR A 325 2.02 -13.72 -17.82
N GLY A 326 1.51 -13.26 -16.66
CA GLY A 326 1.33 -11.85 -16.35
C GLY A 326 0.13 -11.21 -17.06
N GLU A 327 -0.67 -12.02 -17.80
CA GLU A 327 -1.85 -11.53 -18.53
C GLU A 327 -3.02 -11.26 -17.59
N ARG A 328 -3.77 -10.20 -17.88
CA ARG A 328 -5.01 -9.87 -17.17
C ARG A 328 -6.12 -10.82 -17.57
N SER A 329 -6.64 -11.59 -16.61
CA SER A 329 -7.72 -12.57 -16.84
C SER A 329 -9.11 -12.01 -16.56
N GLN A 330 -9.24 -11.05 -15.59
CA GLN A 330 -10.53 -10.50 -15.18
C GLN A 330 -10.37 -9.10 -14.62
N THR A 331 -11.44 -8.30 -14.69
CA THR A 331 -11.59 -7.02 -13.98
C THR A 331 -12.94 -7.01 -13.27
N LEU A 332 -12.94 -6.63 -11.98
CA LEU A 332 -14.12 -6.42 -11.17
C LEU A 332 -14.23 -4.93 -10.86
N THR A 333 -15.43 -4.39 -10.95
CA THR A 333 -15.74 -2.97 -10.70
C THR A 333 -16.80 -2.84 -9.63
N GLY A 334 -16.87 -1.67 -9.00
CA GLY A 334 -17.84 -1.37 -7.93
C GLY A 334 -17.39 -0.25 -7.01
N ASN A 335 -16.09 -0.15 -6.64
CA ASN A 335 -15.59 0.99 -5.89
C ASN A 335 -15.63 2.25 -6.77
N ARG A 336 -15.97 3.39 -6.18
CA ARG A 336 -16.13 4.68 -6.87
C ARG A 336 -14.90 5.56 -6.81
N SER A 337 -13.92 5.17 -5.99
CA SER A 337 -12.63 5.81 -5.83
C SER A 337 -11.55 4.75 -5.62
N GLU A 338 -10.35 5.16 -5.34
CA GLU A 338 -9.18 4.31 -5.14
C GLU A 338 -9.44 3.14 -4.19
N VAL A 339 -8.99 1.95 -4.56
CA VAL A 339 -8.93 0.81 -3.64
C VAL A 339 -7.71 0.98 -2.75
N LEU A 340 -7.91 1.18 -1.44
CA LEU A 340 -6.82 1.43 -0.49
C LEU A 340 -6.27 0.14 0.14
N ASP A 341 -7.14 -0.86 0.34
CA ASP A 341 -6.71 -2.18 0.82
C ASP A 341 -7.58 -3.29 0.25
N LEU A 342 -7.04 -4.50 0.24
CA LEU A 342 -7.78 -5.69 -0.15
C LEU A 342 -7.26 -6.93 0.57
N CYS A 343 -8.19 -7.85 0.89
CA CYS A 343 -7.86 -9.17 1.39
C CYS A 343 -8.74 -10.25 0.76
N TYR A 344 -8.29 -11.50 0.84
CA TYR A 344 -9.00 -12.66 0.28
C TYR A 344 -9.18 -13.75 1.33
N ASN A 345 -10.42 -14.27 1.44
CA ASN A 345 -10.71 -15.44 2.26
C ASN A 345 -10.92 -16.67 1.36
N PRO A 346 -10.01 -17.67 1.41
CA PRO A 346 -10.09 -18.84 0.54
C PRO A 346 -11.22 -19.81 0.88
N LYS A 347 -11.74 -19.75 2.11
CA LYS A 347 -12.81 -20.67 2.58
C LYS A 347 -14.16 -20.33 1.97
N GLU A 348 -14.48 -19.05 1.92
CA GLU A 348 -15.75 -18.54 1.38
C GLU A 348 -15.60 -17.94 -0.01
N SER A 349 -14.37 -17.95 -0.57
CA SER A 349 -14.02 -17.36 -1.88
C SER A 349 -14.44 -15.89 -1.99
N LEU A 350 -14.10 -15.09 -0.97
CA LEU A 350 -14.48 -13.70 -0.84
C LEU A 350 -13.26 -12.80 -0.96
N ILE A 351 -13.39 -11.73 -1.75
CA ILE A 351 -12.52 -10.57 -1.71
C ILE A 351 -13.24 -9.47 -0.91
N LEU A 352 -12.56 -8.87 0.04
CA LEU A 352 -12.99 -7.64 0.70
C LEU A 352 -12.06 -6.52 0.25
N THR A 353 -12.62 -5.40 -0.18
CA THR A 353 -11.87 -4.17 -0.49
C THR A 353 -12.33 -3.03 0.36
N THR A 354 -11.44 -2.09 0.59
CA THR A 354 -11.72 -0.78 1.18
C THR A 354 -11.33 0.31 0.19
N SER A 355 -12.05 1.42 0.22
CA SER A 355 -11.89 2.48 -0.76
C SER A 355 -11.91 3.86 -0.11
N ASP A 356 -11.30 4.80 -0.81
CA ASP A 356 -11.36 6.23 -0.53
C ASP A 356 -12.78 6.80 -0.65
N ASP A 357 -13.71 6.06 -1.28
CA ASP A 357 -15.14 6.43 -1.34
C ASP A 357 -15.89 6.24 0.01
N GLY A 358 -15.18 5.90 1.09
CA GLY A 358 -15.74 5.70 2.43
C GLY A 358 -16.44 4.36 2.61
N THR A 359 -16.32 3.43 1.67
CA THR A 359 -17.00 2.13 1.72
C THR A 359 -16.04 0.95 1.75
N ALA A 360 -16.53 -0.16 2.28
CA ALA A 360 -15.91 -1.47 2.10
C ALA A 360 -16.87 -2.38 1.31
N ARG A 361 -16.33 -3.14 0.36
CA ARG A 361 -17.12 -4.00 -0.55
C ARG A 361 -16.67 -5.44 -0.52
N ILE A 362 -17.64 -6.33 -0.56
CA ILE A 362 -17.43 -7.79 -0.68
C ILE A 362 -17.70 -8.19 -2.13
N PHE A 363 -16.74 -8.92 -2.71
CA PHE A 363 -16.87 -9.56 -4.03
C PHE A 363 -16.73 -11.06 -3.88
N LYS A 364 -17.48 -11.82 -4.69
CA LYS A 364 -17.30 -13.26 -4.81
C LYS A 364 -16.30 -13.55 -5.90
N TYR A 365 -15.27 -14.33 -5.60
CA TYR A 365 -14.25 -14.69 -6.55
C TYR A 365 -13.84 -16.17 -6.38
N GLU A 366 -14.26 -16.99 -7.33
CA GLU A 366 -13.87 -18.40 -7.38
C GLU A 366 -12.73 -18.59 -8.39
N VAL A 367 -11.63 -19.15 -7.94
CA VAL A 367 -10.54 -19.53 -8.83
C VAL A 367 -10.99 -20.74 -9.66
N ASN A 368 -11.09 -20.58 -10.98
CA ASN A 368 -11.44 -21.65 -11.90
C ASN A 368 -10.51 -22.86 -11.70
N LYS A 369 -11.11 -24.06 -11.56
CA LYS A 369 -10.36 -25.32 -11.30
C LYS A 369 -9.62 -25.87 -12.53
N ASP A 370 -9.77 -25.23 -13.69
CA ASP A 370 -9.33 -25.81 -14.96
C ASP A 370 -7.87 -25.46 -15.33
N ASN A 371 -7.11 -24.77 -14.45
CA ASN A 371 -5.73 -24.32 -14.71
C ASN A 371 -4.72 -24.76 -13.64
N ASP A 372 -4.96 -25.84 -12.91
CA ASP A 372 -3.98 -26.44 -11.99
C ASP A 372 -2.99 -27.38 -12.71
#